data_a11b3d3b6ee41402efbf5547c716e376
#
_entry.id   a11b3d3b6ee41402efbf5547c716e376
#
_cell.length_a   1.000
_cell.length_b   1.000
_cell.length_c   1.000
_cell.angle_alpha   90.00
_cell.angle_beta   90.00
_cell.angle_gamma   90.00
#
_symmetry.space_group_name_H-M   'P 1'
#
loop_
_entity.id
_entity.type
_entity.pdbx_description
1 polymer ?
#
loop_
_entity_poly.entity_id
_entity_poly.type
_entity_poly.pdbx_seq_one_letter_code
_entity_poly.pdbx_strand_id
1 'polypeptide(L)'
;IHLTLKFLGEITDEQIHWVDQALSQITVEPFNVKLGVAGVFSKRHIRIIWMHLIGAEAIQKQVDNALSERFKTEERFMSHITMARVKYLKQENSRVLTYLDELSYEPHEATINSFILKKSVLTPKGPIYENLKIYSAKR
;
A
#
# COMPACT_ATOMS: atom_id res chain seq x y z
N ILE A 1 7.05 6.13 3.89
CA ILE A 1 5.96 5.20 4.25
C ILE A 1 4.80 5.46 3.30
N HIS A 2 4.20 4.42 2.73
CA HIS A 2 3.03 4.50 1.86
C HIS A 2 2.20 3.22 1.96
N LEU A 3 0.93 3.33 1.61
CA LEU A 3 0.03 2.22 1.36
C LEU A 3 0.01 1.94 -0.15
N THR A 4 0.21 0.70 -0.55
CA THR A 4 0.03 0.28 -1.94
C THR A 4 -1.44 -0.09 -2.18
N LEU A 5 -2.13 0.66 -3.02
CA LEU A 5 -3.52 0.36 -3.41
C LEU A 5 -3.59 -0.75 -4.45
N LYS A 6 -2.69 -0.71 -5.43
CA LYS A 6 -2.59 -1.73 -6.48
C LYS A 6 -1.18 -1.78 -7.04
N PHE A 7 -0.68 -2.97 -7.24
CA PHE A 7 0.59 -3.21 -7.90
C PHE A 7 0.34 -3.60 -9.37
N LEU A 8 0.93 -2.83 -10.30
CA LEU A 8 0.69 -3.01 -11.74
C LEU A 8 1.72 -3.91 -12.42
N GLY A 9 2.86 -4.17 -11.74
CA GLY A 9 3.98 -4.89 -12.33
C GLY A 9 4.78 -4.03 -13.31
N GLU A 10 5.48 -4.69 -14.23
CA GLU A 10 6.20 -4.03 -15.31
C GLU A 10 5.21 -3.72 -16.44
N ILE A 11 5.09 -2.45 -16.78
CA ILE A 11 4.17 -1.97 -17.81
C ILE A 11 4.87 -1.01 -18.75
N THR A 12 4.37 -0.94 -19.99
CA THR A 12 4.89 -0.06 -21.04
C THR A 12 4.44 1.40 -20.86
N ASP A 13 5.09 2.33 -21.55
CA ASP A 13 4.68 3.75 -21.54
C ASP A 13 3.26 3.95 -22.07
N GLU A 14 2.82 3.16 -23.07
CA GLU A 14 1.44 3.17 -23.55
C GLU A 14 0.47 2.75 -22.45
N GLN A 15 0.80 1.69 -21.70
CA GLN A 15 -0.01 1.24 -20.58
C GLN A 15 -0.03 2.28 -19.45
N ILE A 16 1.07 2.96 -19.16
CA ILE A 16 1.12 4.06 -18.18
C ILE A 16 0.15 5.18 -18.62
N HIS A 17 0.14 5.55 -19.88
CA HIS A 17 -0.77 6.57 -20.41
C HIS A 17 -2.25 6.16 -20.25
N TRP A 18 -2.57 4.93 -20.60
CA TRP A 18 -3.92 4.38 -20.40
C TRP A 18 -4.32 4.36 -18.92
N VAL A 19 -3.43 3.92 -18.03
CA VAL A 19 -3.63 3.92 -16.57
C VAL A 19 -3.91 5.33 -16.07
N ASP A 20 -3.12 6.32 -16.51
CA ASP A 20 -3.32 7.72 -16.12
C ASP A 20 -4.69 8.23 -16.55
N GLN A 21 -5.12 7.93 -17.78
CA GLN A 21 -6.45 8.32 -18.26
C GLN A 21 -7.56 7.67 -17.41
N ALA A 22 -7.45 6.38 -17.13
CA ALA A 22 -8.43 5.65 -16.33
C ALA A 22 -8.52 6.19 -14.89
N LEU A 23 -7.37 6.39 -14.23
CA LEU A 23 -7.32 6.91 -12.87
C LEU A 23 -7.79 8.37 -12.77
N SER A 24 -7.61 9.16 -13.82
CA SER A 24 -8.08 10.56 -13.88
C SER A 24 -9.60 10.71 -13.88
N GLN A 25 -10.36 9.64 -14.16
CA GLN A 25 -11.82 9.62 -14.08
C GLN A 25 -12.33 9.41 -12.66
N ILE A 26 -11.47 8.99 -11.73
CA ILE A 26 -11.85 8.79 -10.34
C ILE A 26 -12.08 10.14 -9.66
N THR A 27 -13.26 10.34 -9.11
CA THR A 27 -13.52 11.48 -8.22
C THR A 27 -12.97 11.13 -6.84
N VAL A 28 -11.87 11.78 -6.46
CA VAL A 28 -11.28 11.60 -5.14
C VAL A 28 -12.06 12.44 -4.13
N GLU A 29 -12.64 11.79 -3.14
CA GLU A 29 -13.22 12.43 -1.97
C GLU A 29 -12.30 12.23 -0.77
N PRO A 30 -12.13 13.22 0.12
CA PRO A 30 -11.36 13.04 1.33
C PRO A 30 -11.94 11.91 2.19
N PHE A 31 -11.10 11.03 2.71
CA PHE A 31 -11.49 9.94 3.57
C PHE A 31 -10.53 9.79 4.75
N ASN A 32 -11.04 9.27 5.86
CA ASN A 32 -10.24 9.05 7.04
C ASN A 32 -9.66 7.65 7.07
N VAL A 33 -8.41 7.56 7.48
CA VAL A 33 -7.71 6.30 7.75
C VAL A 33 -7.27 6.24 9.20
N LYS A 34 -7.22 5.03 9.74
CA LYS A 34 -6.82 4.76 11.11
C LYS A 34 -5.81 3.62 11.15
N LEU A 35 -4.78 3.75 11.98
CA LEU A 35 -3.86 2.65 12.26
C LEU A 35 -4.58 1.54 13.03
N GLY A 36 -4.44 0.31 12.55
CA GLY A 36 -4.95 -0.90 13.16
C GLY A 36 -3.82 -1.73 13.78
N VAL A 37 -3.98 -3.05 13.79
CA VAL A 37 -2.99 -3.96 14.38
C VAL A 37 -1.72 -4.07 13.52
N ALA A 38 -0.60 -4.39 14.17
CA ALA A 38 0.64 -4.79 13.52
C ALA A 38 0.68 -6.31 13.31
N GLY A 39 1.44 -6.75 12.30
CA GLY A 39 1.56 -8.17 12.00
C GLY A 39 2.66 -8.50 11.00
N VAL A 40 2.69 -9.77 10.62
CA VAL A 40 3.61 -10.32 9.63
C VAL A 40 2.85 -11.20 8.63
N PHE A 41 3.33 -11.32 7.40
CA PHE A 41 2.69 -12.20 6.40
C PHE A 41 2.95 -13.69 6.66
N SER A 42 4.15 -14.01 7.19
CA SER A 42 4.52 -15.39 7.53
C SER A 42 5.18 -15.44 8.90
N LYS A 43 4.60 -16.20 9.82
CA LYS A 43 5.17 -16.42 11.16
C LYS A 43 6.46 -17.25 11.14
N ARG A 44 6.62 -18.11 10.13
CA ARG A 44 7.82 -18.96 9.97
C ARG A 44 9.00 -18.19 9.38
N HIS A 45 8.70 -17.27 8.45
CA HIS A 45 9.70 -16.51 7.70
C HIS A 45 9.32 -15.04 7.72
N ILE A 46 9.63 -14.37 8.83
CA ILE A 46 9.36 -12.95 9.00
C ILE A 46 10.28 -12.15 8.08
N ARG A 47 9.72 -11.55 7.04
CA ARG A 47 10.40 -10.69 6.07
C ARG A 47 9.89 -9.25 6.09
N ILE A 48 8.63 -9.09 6.42
CA ILE A 48 7.95 -7.80 6.45
C ILE A 48 7.13 -7.73 7.71
N ILE A 49 7.32 -6.66 8.46
CA ILE A 49 6.46 -6.22 9.55
C ILE A 49 5.59 -5.12 9.00
N TRP A 50 4.30 -5.27 9.09
CA TRP A 50 3.30 -4.34 8.58
C TRP A 50 2.35 -3.86 9.68
N MET A 51 1.70 -2.76 9.42
CA MET A 51 0.59 -2.25 10.23
C MET A 51 -0.64 -2.08 9.34
N HIS A 52 -1.79 -2.55 9.81
CA HIS A 52 -3.06 -2.39 9.12
C HIS A 52 -3.44 -0.91 9.07
N LEU A 53 -3.93 -0.46 7.92
CA LEU A 53 -4.45 0.88 7.72
C LEU A 53 -5.93 0.78 7.33
N ILE A 54 -6.81 1.01 8.29
CA ILE A 54 -8.26 0.90 8.12
C ILE A 54 -8.78 2.15 7.41
N GLY A 55 -9.67 1.99 6.43
CA GLY A 55 -10.36 3.09 5.75
C GLY A 55 -9.94 3.32 4.29
N ALA A 56 -8.95 2.58 3.76
CA ALA A 56 -8.49 2.72 2.39
C ALA A 56 -9.20 1.78 1.39
N GLU A 57 -10.12 0.95 1.85
CA GLU A 57 -10.76 -0.10 1.05
C GLU A 57 -11.62 0.49 -0.08
N ALA A 58 -12.32 1.60 0.18
CA ALA A 58 -13.18 2.23 -0.81
C ALA A 58 -12.40 2.81 -1.98
N ILE A 59 -11.31 3.53 -1.72
CA ILE A 59 -10.45 4.09 -2.79
C ILE A 59 -9.72 2.97 -3.54
N GLN A 60 -9.28 1.93 -2.85
CA GLN A 60 -8.67 0.76 -3.48
C GLN A 60 -9.64 0.13 -4.48
N LYS A 61 -10.88 -0.07 -4.09
CA LYS A 61 -11.91 -0.65 -4.97
C LYS A 61 -12.20 0.23 -6.18
N GLN A 62 -12.21 1.55 -6.02
CA GLN A 62 -12.36 2.47 -7.14
C GLN A 62 -11.20 2.36 -8.13
N VAL A 63 -9.96 2.33 -7.62
CA VAL A 63 -8.76 2.13 -8.44
C VAL A 63 -8.80 0.78 -9.17
N ASP A 64 -9.15 -0.27 -8.45
CA ASP A 64 -9.21 -1.62 -9.00
C ASP A 64 -10.26 -1.75 -10.11
N ASN A 65 -11.44 -1.18 -9.89
CA ASN A 65 -12.51 -1.15 -10.90
C ASN A 65 -12.13 -0.32 -12.12
N ALA A 66 -11.52 0.86 -11.93
CA ALA A 66 -11.09 1.72 -13.04
C ALA A 66 -10.07 1.03 -13.96
N LEU A 67 -9.26 0.13 -13.40
CA LEU A 67 -8.21 -0.59 -14.15
C LEU A 67 -8.61 -2.00 -14.57
N SER A 68 -9.82 -2.47 -14.25
CA SER A 68 -10.27 -3.86 -14.43
C SER A 68 -10.32 -4.33 -15.90
N GLU A 69 -10.41 -3.42 -16.87
CA GLU A 69 -10.37 -3.76 -18.29
C GLU A 69 -9.03 -4.36 -18.72
N ARG A 70 -7.92 -3.90 -18.14
CA ARG A 70 -6.56 -4.29 -18.55
C ARG A 70 -5.73 -4.95 -17.45
N PHE A 71 -6.17 -4.86 -16.20
CA PHE A 71 -5.47 -5.42 -15.06
C PHE A 71 -6.42 -6.29 -14.23
N LYS A 72 -5.92 -7.45 -13.80
CA LYS A 72 -6.67 -8.36 -12.94
C LYS A 72 -7.10 -7.63 -11.66
N THR A 73 -8.37 -7.81 -11.27
CA THR A 73 -8.89 -7.29 -10.01
C THR A 73 -8.27 -7.99 -8.80
N GLU A 74 -8.12 -7.25 -7.72
CA GLU A 74 -7.57 -7.76 -6.46
C GLU A 74 -8.67 -8.41 -5.62
N GLU A 75 -8.59 -9.72 -5.43
CA GLU A 75 -9.60 -10.48 -4.70
C GLU A 75 -9.42 -10.39 -3.18
N ARG A 76 -8.20 -10.11 -2.72
CA ARG A 76 -7.83 -10.15 -1.30
C ARG A 76 -6.97 -8.94 -0.93
N PHE A 77 -7.56 -7.76 -1.09
CA PHE A 77 -6.87 -6.56 -0.67
C PHE A 77 -6.69 -6.54 0.84
N MET A 78 -5.44 -6.44 1.28
CA MET A 78 -5.09 -6.18 2.66
C MET A 78 -4.43 -4.81 2.77
N SER A 79 -5.19 -3.86 3.32
CA SER A 79 -4.72 -2.49 3.54
C SER A 79 -3.65 -2.48 4.63
N HIS A 80 -2.39 -2.24 4.24
CA HIS A 80 -1.27 -2.23 5.17
C HIS A 80 -0.18 -1.25 4.75
N ILE A 81 0.54 -0.76 5.71
CA ILE A 81 1.80 -0.05 5.52
C ILE A 81 2.97 -0.92 6.00
N THR A 82 4.03 -0.98 5.21
CA THR A 82 5.25 -1.68 5.60
C THR A 82 6.02 -0.84 6.59
N MET A 83 6.19 -1.35 7.81
CA MET A 83 6.94 -0.69 8.88
C MET A 83 8.41 -1.05 8.85
N ALA A 84 8.72 -2.32 8.57
CA ALA A 84 10.09 -2.80 8.52
C ALA A 84 10.26 -3.97 7.55
N ARG A 85 11.45 -4.05 6.94
CA ARG A 85 11.92 -5.20 6.18
C ARG A 85 13.01 -5.89 6.98
N VAL A 86 12.78 -7.17 7.26
CA VAL A 86 13.70 -7.99 8.06
C VAL A 86 14.67 -8.70 7.13
N LYS A 87 15.96 -8.38 7.25
CA LYS A 87 17.00 -9.03 6.45
C LYS A 87 17.43 -10.38 7.06
N TYR A 88 17.46 -10.45 8.36
CA TYR A 88 17.94 -11.63 9.07
C TYR A 88 17.36 -11.69 10.49
N LEU A 89 16.83 -12.85 10.89
CA LEU A 89 16.42 -13.17 12.26
C LEU A 89 17.11 -14.50 12.67
N LYS A 90 17.91 -14.44 13.70
CA LYS A 90 18.50 -15.64 14.35
C LYS A 90 17.45 -16.28 15.25
N GLN A 91 16.59 -17.15 14.71
CA GLN A 91 15.64 -17.97 15.50
C GLN A 91 14.81 -17.20 16.56
N GLU A 92 14.59 -15.90 16.37
CA GLU A 92 13.87 -15.04 17.33
C GLU A 92 12.44 -14.70 16.89
N ASN A 93 11.86 -15.51 15.98
CA ASN A 93 10.51 -15.23 15.47
C ASN A 93 9.47 -15.10 16.58
N SER A 94 9.54 -15.96 17.61
CA SER A 94 8.62 -15.92 18.75
C SER A 94 8.70 -14.62 19.53
N ARG A 95 9.90 -14.06 19.75
CA ARG A 95 10.06 -12.76 20.42
C ARG A 95 9.45 -11.62 19.62
N VAL A 96 9.65 -11.61 18.29
CA VAL A 96 9.05 -10.61 17.41
C VAL A 96 7.53 -10.71 17.46
N LEU A 97 6.97 -11.90 17.37
CA LEU A 97 5.53 -12.12 17.41
C LEU A 97 4.93 -11.67 18.75
N THR A 98 5.55 -12.05 19.87
CA THR A 98 5.13 -11.61 21.21
C THR A 98 5.17 -10.08 21.32
N TYR A 99 6.24 -9.44 20.86
CA TYR A 99 6.36 -7.99 20.86
C TYR A 99 5.25 -7.32 20.05
N LEU A 100 4.92 -7.85 18.87
CA LEU A 100 3.85 -7.31 18.03
C LEU A 100 2.47 -7.48 18.67
N ASP A 101 2.23 -8.60 19.34
CA ASP A 101 0.96 -8.88 20.05
C ASP A 101 0.77 -7.96 21.27
N GLU A 102 1.86 -7.59 21.94
CA GLU A 102 1.87 -6.71 23.11
C GLU A 102 1.99 -5.22 22.74
N LEU A 103 2.20 -4.91 21.47
CA LEU A 103 2.39 -3.54 21.00
C LEU A 103 1.14 -2.69 21.24
N SER A 104 1.30 -1.66 22.05
CA SER A 104 0.28 -0.65 22.26
C SER A 104 0.78 0.71 21.78
N TYR A 105 -0.11 1.50 21.20
CA TYR A 105 0.17 2.85 20.72
C TYR A 105 -1.11 3.69 20.75
N GLU A 106 -0.94 5.00 20.81
CA GLU A 106 -2.07 5.92 20.71
C GLU A 106 -2.74 5.78 19.34
N PRO A 107 -4.07 5.73 19.27
CA PRO A 107 -4.78 5.71 18.01
C PRO A 107 -4.44 6.95 17.18
N HIS A 108 -3.95 6.73 15.96
CA HIS A 108 -3.70 7.81 15.01
C HIS A 108 -4.67 7.71 13.84
N GLU A 109 -5.31 8.82 13.56
CA GLU A 109 -6.17 9.01 12.40
C GLU A 109 -5.60 10.09 11.51
N ALA A 110 -5.81 9.95 10.21
CA ALA A 110 -5.42 10.94 9.23
C ALA A 110 -6.48 11.04 8.14
N THR A 111 -6.67 12.25 7.62
CA THR A 111 -7.50 12.46 6.43
C THR A 111 -6.62 12.39 5.20
N ILE A 112 -6.98 11.51 4.28
CA ILE A 112 -6.34 11.34 2.98
C ILE A 112 -7.21 12.01 1.92
N ASN A 113 -6.59 12.83 1.08
CA ASN A 113 -7.27 13.58 0.02
C ASN A 113 -6.67 13.34 -1.37
N SER A 114 -5.75 12.40 -1.50
CA SER A 114 -5.10 12.09 -2.76
C SER A 114 -4.52 10.69 -2.79
N PHE A 115 -4.32 10.16 -3.99
CA PHE A 115 -3.48 9.00 -4.23
C PHE A 115 -2.51 9.27 -5.39
N ILE A 116 -1.48 8.43 -5.53
CA ILE A 116 -0.35 8.71 -6.41
C ILE A 116 -0.04 7.51 -7.29
N LEU A 117 0.12 7.74 -8.59
CA LEU A 117 0.75 6.79 -9.50
C LEU A 117 2.26 6.91 -9.35
N LYS A 118 2.91 5.82 -8.95
CA LYS A 118 4.36 5.78 -8.71
C LYS A 118 5.06 4.81 -9.64
N LYS A 119 6.26 5.19 -10.05
CA LYS A 119 7.24 4.30 -10.68
C LYS A 119 8.23 3.83 -9.62
N SER A 120 8.55 2.54 -9.63
CA SER A 120 9.59 1.95 -8.78
C SER A 120 10.76 1.51 -9.64
N VAL A 121 11.95 1.93 -9.27
CA VAL A 121 13.20 1.46 -9.86
C VAL A 121 13.96 0.67 -8.81
N LEU A 122 14.20 -0.60 -9.08
CA LEU A 122 14.95 -1.47 -8.16
C LEU A 122 16.44 -1.15 -8.25
N THR A 123 17.06 -0.93 -7.10
CA THR A 123 18.51 -0.74 -6.98
C THR A 123 19.09 -1.72 -5.95
N PRO A 124 20.42 -1.96 -5.95
CA PRO A 124 21.06 -2.80 -4.94
C PRO A 124 20.84 -2.33 -3.49
N LYS A 125 20.54 -1.03 -3.30
CA LYS A 125 20.25 -0.43 -1.99
C LYS A 125 18.76 -0.44 -1.65
N GLY A 126 17.90 -0.93 -2.53
CA GLY A 126 16.44 -0.97 -2.39
C GLY A 126 15.73 -0.18 -3.50
N PRO A 127 14.39 -0.18 -3.49
CA PRO A 127 13.61 0.52 -4.51
C PRO A 127 13.70 2.05 -4.33
N ILE A 128 13.82 2.75 -5.45
CA ILE A 128 13.65 4.20 -5.53
C ILE A 128 12.29 4.47 -6.16
N TYR A 129 11.48 5.31 -5.53
CA TYR A 129 10.14 5.66 -6.01
C TYR A 129 10.12 7.06 -6.59
N GLU A 130 9.49 7.18 -7.76
CA GLU A 130 9.21 8.43 -8.45
C GLU A 130 7.69 8.64 -8.53
N ASN A 131 7.22 9.84 -8.21
CA ASN A 131 5.81 10.19 -8.39
C ASN A 131 5.58 10.57 -9.86
N LEU A 132 4.80 9.79 -10.58
CA LEU A 132 4.44 10.10 -11.96
C LEU A 132 3.26 11.08 -11.99
N LYS A 133 2.23 10.85 -11.17
CA LYS A 133 1.06 11.71 -11.10
C LYS A 133 0.35 11.62 -9.74
N ILE A 134 -0.22 12.74 -9.32
CA ILE A 134 -1.04 12.85 -8.10
C ILE A 134 -2.49 13.12 -8.51
N TYR A 135 -3.40 12.34 -7.95
CA TYR A 135 -4.85 12.47 -8.12
C TYR A 135 -5.43 12.96 -6.80
N SER A 136 -5.93 14.18 -6.77
CA SER A 136 -6.37 14.85 -5.53
C SER A 136 -7.86 15.14 -5.57
N ALA A 137 -8.46 15.23 -4.38
CA ALA A 137 -9.80 15.78 -4.21
C ALA A 137 -9.84 17.20 -4.81
N LYS A 138 -10.92 17.50 -5.52
CA LYS A 138 -11.19 18.85 -6.00
C LYS A 138 -11.48 19.74 -4.79
N ARG A 139 -10.84 20.88 -4.77
CA ARG A 139 -11.15 21.92 -3.77
C ARG A 139 -12.52 22.52 -3.98
#